data_6f08c2fe779ec612ff92d70f1b0b2889
#
_entry.id   6f08c2fe779ec612ff92d70f1b0b2889
#
_cell.length_a   1.000
_cell.length_b   1.000
_cell.length_c   1.000
_cell.angle_alpha   90.00
_cell.angle_beta   90.00
_cell.angle_gamma   90.00
#
_symmetry.space_group_name_H-M   'P 1'
#
loop_
_entity.id
_entity.type
_entity.pdbx_description
1 polymer ?
#
loop_
_entity_poly.entity_id
_entity_poly.type
_entity_poly.pdbx_seq_one_letter_code
_entity_poly.pdbx_strand_id
1 'polypeptide(L)'
;MKPVVELKNATKIIDNGMNEKKVILDHVNLAIYPGDFITVLGGNGAGKSTLFNSLAGTLTLTEGQFLIEGVNRTNLSEVKRAKSLARVFQDPKMGTAPRMTVAENLLLAMKRGQKRPLTLRKINEQRALF
;
A
#
# COMPACT_ATOMS: atom_id res chain seq x y z
N MET A 1 -13.47 17.47 -10.64
CA MET A 1 -12.77 16.16 -10.75
C MET A 1 -12.73 15.53 -9.36
N LYS A 2 -13.04 14.26 -9.27
CA LYS A 2 -12.98 13.56 -7.98
C LYS A 2 -11.57 12.98 -7.75
N PRO A 3 -11.02 13.04 -6.53
CA PRO A 3 -9.77 12.38 -6.23
C PRO A 3 -9.89 10.85 -6.36
N VAL A 4 -8.82 10.22 -6.84
CA VAL A 4 -8.71 8.76 -6.92
C VAL A 4 -8.43 8.18 -5.54
N VAL A 5 -7.55 8.86 -4.80
CA VAL A 5 -7.18 8.52 -3.42
C VAL A 5 -7.24 9.77 -2.58
N GLU A 6 -7.77 9.64 -1.37
CA GLU A 6 -7.90 10.76 -0.45
C GLU A 6 -7.65 10.31 0.99
N LEU A 7 -6.89 11.11 1.72
CA LEU A 7 -6.78 11.06 3.17
C LEU A 7 -7.49 12.26 3.76
N LYS A 8 -8.36 12.04 4.74
CA LYS A 8 -9.05 13.10 5.48
C LYS A 8 -8.71 13.00 6.95
N ASN A 9 -8.09 14.07 7.48
CA ASN A 9 -7.68 14.17 8.88
C ASN A 9 -6.93 12.93 9.39
N ALA A 10 -6.06 12.38 8.56
CA ALA A 10 -5.35 11.15 8.86
C ALA A 10 -4.35 11.38 9.99
N THR A 11 -4.55 10.70 11.08
CA THR A 11 -3.72 10.79 12.28
C THR A 11 -3.20 9.42 12.65
N LYS A 12 -1.89 9.34 12.91
CA LYS A 12 -1.24 8.13 13.43
C LYS A 12 -0.43 8.45 14.66
N ILE A 13 -0.82 7.83 15.75
CA ILE A 13 -0.14 7.91 17.04
C ILE A 13 0.50 6.54 17.30
N ILE A 14 1.76 6.54 17.69
CA ILE A 14 2.50 5.36 18.11
C ILE A 14 2.75 5.49 19.61
N ASP A 15 2.41 4.44 20.35
CA ASP A 15 2.66 4.30 21.77
C ASP A 15 3.87 3.37 21.98
N ASN A 16 4.92 3.88 22.60
CA ASN A 16 6.13 3.11 22.86
C ASN A 16 6.04 2.23 24.11
N GLY A 17 4.86 2.12 24.73
CA GLY A 17 4.65 1.32 25.94
C GLY A 17 5.28 1.89 27.22
N MET A 18 5.97 3.02 27.14
CA MET A 18 6.57 3.74 28.29
C MET A 18 5.84 5.06 28.59
N ASN A 19 4.54 5.10 28.37
CA ASN A 19 3.70 6.31 28.50
C ASN A 19 4.06 7.48 27.55
N GLU A 20 4.91 7.26 26.57
CA GLU A 20 5.21 8.24 25.54
C GLU A 20 4.41 7.95 24.26
N LYS A 21 3.45 8.81 23.99
CA LYS A 21 2.70 8.81 22.74
C LYS A 21 3.35 9.77 21.76
N LYS A 22 3.78 9.25 20.60
CA LYS A 22 4.34 10.06 19.53
C LYS A 22 3.35 10.15 18.36
N VAL A 23 2.98 11.38 18.01
CA VAL A 23 2.18 11.67 16.82
C VAL A 23 3.12 11.66 15.61
N ILE A 24 2.90 10.74 14.69
CA ILE A 24 3.70 10.61 13.45
C ILE A 24 3.00 11.31 12.27
N LEU A 25 1.69 11.12 12.16
CA LEU A 25 0.83 11.86 11.23
C LEU A 25 -0.16 12.64 12.04
N ASP A 26 -0.28 13.93 11.77
CA ASP A 26 -1.15 14.84 12.48
C ASP A 26 -2.14 15.49 11.53
N HIS A 27 -3.37 15.03 11.54
CA HIS A 27 -4.49 15.52 10.73
C HIS A 27 -4.13 15.76 9.26
N VAL A 28 -3.43 14.82 8.66
CA VAL A 28 -2.96 14.93 7.27
C VAL A 28 -4.14 14.86 6.31
N ASN A 29 -4.24 15.85 5.45
CA ASN A 29 -5.18 15.88 4.35
C ASN A 29 -4.41 15.79 3.02
N LEU A 30 -4.75 14.82 2.19
CA LEU A 30 -4.11 14.58 0.92
C LEU A 30 -5.18 14.14 -0.08
N ALA A 31 -5.23 14.80 -1.22
CA ALA A 31 -6.08 14.38 -2.34
C ALA A 31 -5.20 14.13 -3.57
N ILE A 32 -5.33 12.96 -4.16
CA ILE A 32 -4.59 12.53 -5.35
C ILE A 32 -5.61 12.36 -6.48
N TYR A 33 -5.40 13.09 -7.55
CA TYR A 33 -6.28 13.10 -8.73
C TYR A 33 -5.71 12.22 -9.86
N PRO A 34 -6.55 11.77 -10.81
CA PRO A 34 -6.07 11.03 -11.96
C PRO A 34 -4.97 11.79 -12.72
N GLY A 35 -3.86 11.12 -13.01
CA GLY A 35 -2.71 11.71 -13.71
C GLY A 35 -1.71 12.44 -12.82
N ASP A 36 -1.98 12.58 -11.53
CA ASP A 36 -1.05 13.23 -10.60
C ASP A 36 0.25 12.45 -10.44
N PHE A 37 1.34 13.21 -10.34
CA PHE A 37 2.66 12.74 -9.90
C PHE A 37 3.06 13.54 -8.67
N ILE A 38 3.14 12.88 -7.51
CA ILE A 38 3.37 13.54 -6.22
C ILE A 38 4.68 13.08 -5.62
N THR A 39 5.52 14.02 -5.22
CA THR A 39 6.75 13.78 -4.50
C THR A 39 6.58 14.12 -3.02
N VAL A 40 6.97 13.20 -2.15
CA VAL A 40 6.95 13.39 -0.70
C VAL A 40 8.37 13.64 -0.22
N LEU A 41 8.62 14.82 0.31
CA LEU A 41 9.92 15.25 0.81
C LEU A 41 9.93 15.34 2.33
N GLY A 42 11.06 15.06 2.92
CA GLY A 42 11.27 15.17 4.36
C GLY A 42 12.50 14.40 4.81
N GLY A 43 13.04 14.75 5.97
CA GLY A 43 14.14 14.04 6.59
C GLY A 43 13.73 12.67 7.13
N ASN A 44 14.71 11.89 7.62
CA ASN A 44 14.45 10.62 8.30
C ASN A 44 13.63 10.88 9.56
N GLY A 45 12.56 10.07 9.75
CA GLY A 45 11.64 10.22 10.87
C GLY A 45 10.54 11.28 10.68
N ALA A 46 10.43 11.91 9.49
CA ALA A 46 9.39 12.89 9.18
C ALA A 46 8.00 12.27 8.89
N GLY A 47 7.86 10.95 8.99
CA GLY A 47 6.58 10.27 8.79
C GLY A 47 6.31 9.79 7.35
N LYS A 48 7.26 9.92 6.42
CA LYS A 48 7.08 9.49 5.02
C LYS A 48 6.70 8.01 4.91
N SER A 49 7.46 7.12 5.53
CA SER A 49 7.18 5.67 5.54
C SER A 49 5.84 5.36 6.20
N THR A 50 5.50 6.09 7.26
CA THR A 50 4.21 5.94 7.94
C THR A 50 3.06 6.36 7.03
N LEU A 51 3.22 7.43 6.26
CA LEU A 51 2.24 7.86 5.26
C LEU A 51 2.03 6.76 4.20
N PHE A 52 3.09 6.24 3.60
CA PHE A 52 3.00 5.18 2.59
C PHE A 52 2.42 3.88 3.16
N ASN A 53 2.81 3.50 4.36
CA ASN A 53 2.27 2.32 5.04
C ASN A 53 0.76 2.50 5.37
N SER A 54 0.34 3.70 5.70
CA SER A 54 -1.07 4.00 5.95
C SER A 54 -1.90 3.96 4.66
N LEU A 55 -1.37 4.46 3.55
CA LEU A 55 -2.00 4.35 2.22
C LEU A 55 -2.12 2.90 1.77
N ALA A 56 -1.06 2.12 1.92
CA ALA A 56 -1.03 0.71 1.54
C ALA A 56 -1.88 -0.20 2.44
N GLY A 57 -2.23 0.25 3.65
CA GLY A 57 -2.96 -0.54 4.64
C GLY A 57 -2.10 -1.43 5.52
N THR A 58 -0.78 -1.32 5.43
CA THR A 58 0.16 -2.00 6.34
C THR A 58 0.05 -1.46 7.76
N LEU A 59 -0.23 -0.16 7.90
CA LEU A 59 -0.57 0.48 9.15
C LEU A 59 -2.01 1.00 9.13
N THR A 60 -2.71 0.81 10.25
CA THR A 60 -4.02 1.40 10.46
C THR A 60 -3.89 2.83 10.99
N LEU A 61 -4.76 3.73 10.54
CA LEU A 61 -4.86 5.07 11.09
C LEU A 61 -5.40 5.01 12.52
N THR A 62 -4.93 5.91 13.38
CA THR A 62 -5.52 6.11 14.72
C THR A 62 -6.84 6.87 14.59
N GLU A 63 -6.86 7.90 13.74
CA GLU A 63 -8.03 8.71 13.42
C GLU A 63 -7.99 9.10 11.94
N GLY A 64 -9.14 9.54 11.43
CA GLY A 64 -9.28 9.99 10.06
C GLY A 64 -9.78 8.91 9.12
N GLN A 65 -9.78 9.22 7.84
CA GLN A 65 -10.36 8.39 6.79
C GLN A 65 -9.42 8.24 5.61
N PHE A 66 -9.46 7.06 5.02
CA PHE A 66 -8.85 6.73 3.74
C PHE A 66 -9.95 6.39 2.73
N LEU A 67 -9.99 7.11 1.62
CA LEU A 67 -10.99 6.92 0.57
C LEU A 67 -10.32 6.53 -0.75
N ILE A 68 -10.97 5.63 -1.46
CA ILE A 68 -10.65 5.31 -2.86
C ILE A 68 -11.88 5.62 -3.69
N GLU A 69 -11.73 6.47 -4.70
CA GLU A 69 -12.82 6.91 -5.58
C GLU A 69 -14.06 7.41 -4.80
N GLY A 70 -13.83 8.13 -3.70
CA GLY A 70 -14.87 8.68 -2.84
C GLY A 70 -15.50 7.67 -1.87
N VAL A 71 -15.12 6.40 -1.91
CA VAL A 71 -15.63 5.37 -1.00
C VAL A 71 -14.67 5.20 0.17
N ASN A 72 -15.20 5.27 1.39
CA ASN A 72 -14.41 5.05 2.59
C ASN A 72 -13.88 3.60 2.64
N ARG A 73 -12.57 3.48 2.63
CA ARG A 73 -11.83 2.20 2.67
C ARG A 73 -10.87 2.13 3.86
N THR A 74 -11.08 2.91 4.88
CA THR A 74 -10.19 3.01 6.06
C THR A 74 -9.90 1.66 6.69
N ASN A 75 -10.91 0.80 6.80
CA ASN A 75 -10.80 -0.54 7.39
C ASN A 75 -10.45 -1.64 6.39
N LEU A 76 -10.17 -1.28 5.15
CA LEU A 76 -9.81 -2.25 4.13
C LEU A 76 -8.38 -2.78 4.38
N SER A 77 -8.21 -4.10 4.44
CA SER A 77 -6.91 -4.72 4.66
C SER A 77 -5.94 -4.47 3.51
N GLU A 78 -4.64 -4.57 3.78
CA GLU A 78 -3.57 -4.44 2.78
C GLU A 78 -3.80 -5.36 1.56
N VAL A 79 -4.17 -6.61 1.80
CA VAL A 79 -4.45 -7.59 0.74
C VAL A 79 -5.58 -7.13 -0.18
N LYS A 80 -6.63 -6.57 0.38
CA LYS A 80 -7.76 -6.04 -0.39
C LYS A 80 -7.41 -4.74 -1.12
N ARG A 81 -6.60 -3.86 -0.52
CA ARG A 81 -6.10 -2.64 -1.16
C ARG A 81 -5.16 -2.94 -2.34
N ALA A 82 -4.47 -4.08 -2.32
CA ALA A 82 -3.59 -4.51 -3.40
C ALA A 82 -4.27 -4.66 -4.78
N LYS A 83 -5.60 -4.71 -4.83
CA LYS A 83 -6.36 -4.65 -6.09
C LYS A 83 -6.24 -3.30 -6.79
N SER A 84 -6.16 -2.22 -6.02
CA SER A 84 -6.19 -0.84 -6.50
C SER A 84 -4.87 -0.11 -6.34
N LEU A 85 -3.97 -0.59 -5.48
CA LEU A 85 -2.70 0.04 -5.16
C LEU A 85 -1.53 -0.88 -5.47
N ALA A 86 -0.51 -0.34 -6.13
CA ALA A 86 0.77 -0.99 -6.32
C ALA A 86 1.83 -0.31 -5.46
N ARG A 87 2.77 -1.07 -4.94
CA ARG A 87 3.87 -0.55 -4.13
C ARG A 87 5.21 -1.09 -4.61
N VAL A 88 6.18 -0.19 -4.76
CA VAL A 88 7.58 -0.53 -5.02
C VAL A 88 8.37 -0.21 -3.75
N PHE A 89 9.11 -1.18 -3.25
CA PHE A 89 9.92 -1.03 -2.04
C PHE A 89 11.33 -0.55 -2.38
N GLN A 90 11.97 0.11 -1.43
CA GLN A 90 13.38 0.50 -1.54
C GLN A 90 14.29 -0.73 -1.66
N ASP A 91 14.03 -1.76 -0.85
CA ASP A 91 14.70 -3.06 -0.98
C ASP A 91 13.86 -3.97 -1.90
N PRO A 92 14.39 -4.40 -3.06
CA PRO A 92 13.66 -5.28 -3.99
C PRO A 92 13.21 -6.61 -3.37
N LYS A 93 13.93 -7.11 -2.37
CA LYS A 93 13.61 -8.36 -1.67
C LYS A 93 12.28 -8.28 -0.90
N MET A 94 11.88 -7.10 -0.47
CA MET A 94 10.60 -6.91 0.22
C MET A 94 9.40 -7.02 -0.69
N GLY A 95 9.56 -6.75 -1.97
CA GLY A 95 8.48 -6.80 -2.97
C GLY A 95 8.43 -8.07 -3.81
N THR A 96 9.37 -9.00 -3.58
CA THR A 96 9.51 -10.23 -4.37
C THR A 96 9.63 -11.46 -3.47
N ALA A 97 9.43 -12.64 -4.06
CA ALA A 97 9.74 -13.92 -3.44
C ALA A 97 11.15 -14.38 -3.91
N PRO A 98 12.22 -14.14 -3.11
CA PRO A 98 13.61 -14.31 -3.58
C PRO A 98 13.99 -15.74 -3.97
N ARG A 99 13.27 -16.74 -3.43
CA ARG A 99 13.49 -18.16 -3.74
C ARG A 99 12.72 -18.64 -4.97
N MET A 100 11.89 -17.80 -5.55
CA MET A 100 11.14 -18.09 -6.77
C MET A 100 11.85 -17.52 -7.99
N THR A 101 11.59 -18.13 -9.14
CA THR A 101 12.09 -17.63 -10.43
C THR A 101 11.43 -16.31 -10.82
N VAL A 102 12.01 -15.61 -11.79
CA VAL A 102 11.42 -14.39 -12.35
C VAL A 102 10.02 -14.65 -12.88
N ALA A 103 9.82 -15.74 -13.63
CA ALA A 103 8.52 -16.12 -14.18
C ALA A 103 7.47 -16.34 -13.08
N GLU A 104 7.84 -17.00 -11.99
CA GLU A 104 6.96 -17.23 -10.86
C GLU A 104 6.59 -15.94 -10.13
N ASN A 105 7.54 -15.03 -9.96
CA ASN A 105 7.28 -13.70 -9.39
C ASN A 105 6.31 -12.90 -10.26
N LEU A 106 6.49 -12.92 -11.59
CA LEU A 106 5.59 -12.25 -12.53
C LEU A 106 4.18 -12.84 -12.49
N LEU A 107 4.06 -14.17 -12.41
CA LEU A 107 2.76 -14.84 -12.26
C LEU A 107 2.04 -14.45 -10.98
N LEU A 108 2.78 -14.30 -9.86
CA LEU A 108 2.21 -13.81 -8.61
C LEU A 108 1.71 -12.36 -8.75
N ALA A 109 2.47 -11.52 -9.43
CA ALA A 109 2.08 -10.13 -9.68
C ALA A 109 0.82 -10.02 -10.54
N MET A 110 0.70 -10.84 -11.58
CA MET A 110 -0.49 -10.88 -12.45
C MET A 110 -1.76 -11.30 -11.71
N LYS A 111 -1.63 -12.16 -10.70
CA LYS A 111 -2.76 -12.65 -9.87
C LYS A 111 -3.00 -11.79 -8.63
N ARG A 112 -2.45 -10.59 -8.60
CA ARG A 112 -2.59 -9.68 -7.48
C ARG A 112 -4.07 -9.33 -7.20
N GLY A 113 -4.46 -9.44 -5.94
CA GLY A 113 -5.83 -9.15 -5.54
C GLY A 113 -6.88 -10.16 -6.00
N GLN A 114 -6.49 -11.26 -6.63
CA GLN A 114 -7.37 -12.35 -7.04
C GLN A 114 -7.31 -13.52 -6.06
N LYS A 115 -8.40 -14.29 -5.99
CA LYS A 115 -8.38 -15.57 -5.28
C LYS A 115 -7.39 -16.52 -5.97
N ARG A 116 -6.58 -17.19 -5.18
CA ARG A 116 -5.55 -18.12 -5.68
C ARG A 116 -5.94 -19.55 -5.28
N PRO A 117 -6.74 -20.25 -6.09
CA PRO A 117 -7.02 -21.66 -5.84
C PRO A 117 -5.75 -22.49 -5.97
N LEU A 118 -5.65 -23.56 -5.19
CA LEU A 118 -4.59 -24.56 -5.35
C LEU A 118 -4.84 -25.33 -6.64
N THR A 119 -4.25 -24.87 -7.72
CA THR A 119 -4.30 -25.54 -9.04
C THR A 119 -2.89 -25.87 -9.49
N LEU A 120 -2.75 -26.97 -10.24
CA LEU A 120 -1.49 -27.29 -10.91
C LEU A 120 -1.12 -26.14 -11.86
N ARG A 121 0.11 -25.68 -11.77
CA ARG A 121 0.61 -24.55 -12.56
C ARG A 121 0.88 -24.96 -13.99
N LYS A 122 0.27 -24.27 -14.94
CA LYS A 122 0.65 -24.31 -16.35
C LYS A 122 1.68 -23.22 -16.65
N ILE A 123 2.86 -23.34 -16.06
CA ILE A 123 3.93 -22.32 -16.18
C ILE A 123 4.37 -22.16 -17.64
N ASN A 124 4.39 -23.23 -18.41
CA ASN A 124 4.88 -23.19 -19.81
C ASN A 124 3.97 -22.38 -20.74
N GLU A 125 2.65 -22.44 -20.55
CA GLU A 125 1.71 -21.65 -21.36
C GLU A 125 1.79 -20.15 -21.04
N GLN A 126 2.13 -19.81 -19.79
CA GLN A 126 2.18 -18.44 -19.32
C GLN A 126 3.53 -17.76 -19.54
N ARG A 127 4.60 -18.52 -19.74
CA ARG A 127 5.93 -17.98 -20.08
C ARG A 127 5.96 -17.21 -21.40
N ALA A 128 5.09 -17.54 -22.32
CA ALA A 128 4.97 -16.84 -23.60
C ALA A 128 4.43 -15.40 -23.46
N LEU A 129 3.93 -15.02 -22.28
CA LEU A 129 3.42 -13.67 -21.97
C LEU A 129 4.50 -12.69 -21.46
N PHE A 130 5.72 -13.18 -21.22
CA PHE A 130 6.80 -12.39 -20.62
C PHE A 130 7.94 -12.12 -21.57
#